data_5a8083781f5ca719845c9fd0800d5574
#
_entry.id   5a8083781f5ca719845c9fd0800d5574
#
_cell.length_a   1.000
_cell.length_b   1.000
_cell.length_c   1.000
_cell.angle_alpha   90.00
_cell.angle_beta   90.00
_cell.angle_gamma   90.00
#
_symmetry.space_group_name_H-M   'P 1'
#
loop_
_entity.id
_entity.type
_entity.pdbx_description
1 polymer ?
#
loop_
_entity_poly.entity_id
_entity_poly.type
_entity_poly.pdbx_seq_one_letter_code
_entity_poly.pdbx_strand_id
1 'polypeptide(L)'
;MKTQTASNRNPFRIFGEYLSHVRAFKPNARLYLLNVVVTGAVMGVFRLIFNFYALSLGFDESTLGNLITASSFVALIAALPMGYLADSIGRKGSLVLSSGLLAVSILAMALWRTETSLYAMNIVSGLAQSLAGVTMSPFLMENSDEKERTYLFSFGQGLTMTMASVGNWIGGYLPTWMGQAQNVPATSSHAYGDSILVAGVFAVVAVIPLTLIKSPKISRGQRVVFAPFEFASKHPGLLVKFILPMLLTSLGAGLIMPFMNVFFRVAHNQPDPVIGALFAWGSLAMGIGLLLAPPLAERTGKIQLVVVSQALSVPFLILLGFSPIFWIGAAAFYIRLALMNMSSPVYQAFVMERVEPSGRATVASLTSMAWNFGWAFSPTVSGWLQVQYGFGPPFIGTITLYTISVFLYWAFFWRKTIEPLPLQAAAD
;
A
#
# COMPACT_ATOMS: atom_id res chain seq x y z
N MET A 1 -17.28 0.15 -38.05
CA MET A 1 -18.26 -0.46 -37.17
C MET A 1 -18.10 -1.97 -37.28
N LYS A 2 -17.32 -2.60 -36.41
CA LYS A 2 -17.24 -4.07 -36.26
C LYS A 2 -17.37 -4.33 -34.76
N THR A 3 -18.56 -4.74 -34.37
CA THR A 3 -18.88 -5.29 -33.06
C THR A 3 -18.03 -6.54 -32.85
N GLN A 4 -16.99 -6.43 -32.02
CA GLN A 4 -16.31 -7.62 -31.50
C GLN A 4 -17.23 -8.26 -30.48
N THR A 5 -17.87 -9.33 -30.89
CA THR A 5 -18.60 -10.30 -30.06
C THR A 5 -17.69 -10.71 -28.90
N ALA A 6 -18.22 -10.55 -27.68
CA ALA A 6 -17.63 -11.07 -26.45
C ALA A 6 -17.50 -12.60 -26.59
N SER A 7 -16.35 -13.05 -27.06
CA SER A 7 -15.98 -14.45 -27.15
C SER A 7 -15.95 -15.01 -25.73
N ASN A 8 -16.71 -16.06 -25.49
CA ASN A 8 -16.71 -16.90 -24.31
C ASN A 8 -15.30 -17.51 -24.13
N ARG A 9 -14.34 -16.69 -23.58
CA ARG A 9 -12.94 -17.12 -23.43
C ARG A 9 -12.88 -18.08 -22.26
N ASN A 10 -12.60 -19.34 -22.54
CA ASN A 10 -12.35 -20.40 -21.58
C ASN A 10 -11.29 -19.93 -20.56
N PRO A 11 -11.57 -19.93 -19.23
CA PRO A 11 -10.64 -19.43 -18.20
C PRO A 11 -9.26 -20.10 -18.25
N PHE A 12 -9.17 -21.36 -18.68
CA PHE A 12 -7.90 -22.07 -18.89
C PHE A 12 -7.04 -21.46 -20.02
N ARG A 13 -7.68 -20.90 -21.05
CA ARG A 13 -6.96 -20.25 -22.14
C ARG A 13 -6.41 -18.89 -21.68
N ILE A 14 -7.17 -18.12 -20.93
CA ILE A 14 -6.71 -16.86 -20.32
C ILE A 14 -5.53 -17.12 -19.40
N PHE A 15 -5.59 -18.17 -18.57
CA PHE A 15 -4.48 -18.56 -17.71
C PHE A 15 -3.24 -18.99 -18.48
N GLY A 16 -3.42 -19.74 -19.57
CA GLY A 16 -2.34 -20.15 -20.48
C GLY A 16 -1.67 -18.97 -21.19
N GLU A 17 -2.46 -18.01 -21.66
CA GLU A 17 -1.97 -16.75 -22.25
C GLU A 17 -1.18 -15.93 -21.22
N TYR A 18 -1.69 -15.83 -19.98
CA TYR A 18 -1.01 -15.15 -18.88
C TYR A 18 0.35 -15.79 -18.53
N LEU A 19 0.40 -17.11 -18.43
CA LEU A 19 1.64 -17.86 -18.19
C LEU A 19 2.67 -17.69 -19.32
N SER A 20 2.22 -17.59 -20.57
CA SER A 20 3.11 -17.36 -21.71
C SER A 20 3.78 -15.99 -21.63
N HIS A 21 3.05 -14.94 -21.23
CA HIS A 21 3.61 -13.60 -21.00
C HIS A 21 4.59 -13.57 -19.83
N VAL A 22 4.30 -14.26 -18.73
CA VAL A 22 5.22 -14.36 -17.58
C VAL A 22 6.54 -15.05 -17.99
N ARG A 23 6.46 -16.06 -18.86
CA ARG A 23 7.65 -16.73 -19.41
C ARG A 23 8.45 -15.87 -20.36
N ALA A 24 7.86 -14.84 -20.94
CA ALA A 24 8.53 -13.91 -21.86
C ALA A 24 9.25 -12.75 -21.15
N PHE A 25 9.02 -12.54 -19.84
CA PHE A 25 9.66 -11.45 -19.09
C PHE A 25 11.19 -11.47 -19.21
N LYS A 26 11.78 -10.30 -19.40
CA LYS A 26 13.24 -10.11 -19.49
C LYS A 26 13.95 -10.60 -18.21
N PRO A 27 15.20 -11.07 -18.32
CA PRO A 27 15.94 -11.61 -17.15
C PRO A 27 15.99 -10.65 -15.96
N ASN A 28 16.21 -9.35 -16.19
CA ASN A 28 16.21 -8.35 -15.13
C ASN A 28 14.85 -8.22 -14.41
N ALA A 29 13.75 -8.28 -15.17
CA ALA A 29 12.40 -8.25 -14.60
C ALA A 29 12.14 -9.48 -13.73
N ARG A 30 12.61 -10.67 -14.13
CA ARG A 30 12.48 -11.90 -13.33
C ARG A 30 13.29 -11.81 -12.02
N LEU A 31 14.51 -11.28 -12.07
CA LEU A 31 15.31 -11.05 -10.86
C LEU A 31 14.63 -10.07 -9.89
N TYR A 32 14.03 -9.01 -10.42
CA TYR A 32 13.22 -8.10 -9.61
C TYR A 32 12.00 -8.80 -8.99
N LEU A 33 11.29 -9.64 -9.75
CA LEU A 33 10.15 -10.40 -9.23
C LEU A 33 10.57 -11.41 -8.15
N LEU A 34 11.75 -12.00 -8.21
CA LEU A 34 12.30 -12.82 -7.12
C LEU A 34 12.52 -11.98 -5.84
N ASN A 35 13.05 -10.76 -5.97
CA ASN A 35 13.11 -9.84 -4.84
C ASN A 35 11.71 -9.54 -4.29
N VAL A 36 10.71 -9.29 -5.14
CA VAL A 36 9.32 -9.03 -4.74
C VAL A 36 8.73 -10.19 -3.94
N VAL A 37 9.00 -11.44 -4.33
CA VAL A 37 8.56 -12.64 -3.59
C VAL A 37 9.05 -12.59 -2.16
N VAL A 38 10.35 -12.42 -1.97
CA VAL A 38 10.95 -12.46 -0.62
C VAL A 38 10.57 -11.22 0.17
N THR A 39 10.70 -10.02 -0.42
CA THR A 39 10.37 -8.75 0.26
C THR A 39 8.88 -8.67 0.61
N GLY A 40 7.98 -9.17 -0.25
CA GLY A 40 6.54 -9.23 0.03
C GLY A 40 6.24 -10.06 1.27
N ALA A 41 6.83 -11.27 1.36
CA ALA A 41 6.67 -12.13 2.54
C ALA A 41 7.28 -11.49 3.81
N VAL A 42 8.50 -10.95 3.71
CA VAL A 42 9.15 -10.23 4.82
C VAL A 42 8.30 -9.08 5.33
N MET A 43 7.74 -8.27 4.43
CA MET A 43 6.90 -7.14 4.82
C MET A 43 5.57 -7.58 5.41
N GLY A 44 5.01 -8.72 4.98
CA GLY A 44 3.85 -9.32 5.61
C GLY A 44 4.12 -9.70 7.06
N VAL A 45 5.21 -10.44 7.31
CA VAL A 45 5.68 -10.79 8.66
C VAL A 45 5.92 -9.54 9.50
N PHE A 46 6.73 -8.62 9.00
CA PHE A 46 7.15 -7.43 9.72
C PHE A 46 5.95 -6.54 10.12
N ARG A 47 5.07 -6.20 9.18
CA ARG A 47 3.90 -5.35 9.46
C ARG A 47 2.93 -5.96 10.47
N LEU A 48 2.78 -7.28 10.47
CA LEU A 48 1.93 -7.97 11.42
C LEU A 48 2.52 -7.93 12.84
N ILE A 49 3.82 -8.24 12.96
CA ILE A 49 4.48 -8.46 14.26
C ILE A 49 4.99 -7.16 14.88
N PHE A 50 5.39 -6.16 14.09
CA PHE A 50 6.07 -4.96 14.57
C PHE A 50 5.30 -4.22 15.67
N ASN A 51 3.98 -4.09 15.52
CA ASN A 51 3.15 -3.45 16.54
C ASN A 51 3.19 -4.23 17.87
N PHE A 52 3.08 -5.55 17.79
CA PHE A 52 3.14 -6.42 18.96
C PHE A 52 4.51 -6.42 19.62
N TYR A 53 5.56 -6.36 18.81
CA TYR A 53 6.93 -6.22 19.29
C TYR A 53 7.12 -4.91 20.07
N ALA A 54 6.71 -3.77 19.50
CA ALA A 54 6.82 -2.48 20.17
C ALA A 54 6.06 -2.46 21.52
N LEU A 55 4.82 -2.96 21.53
CA LEU A 55 4.02 -3.07 22.77
C LEU A 55 4.67 -4.03 23.79
N SER A 56 5.28 -5.13 23.34
CA SER A 56 5.98 -6.08 24.23
C SER A 56 7.27 -5.54 24.86
N LEU A 57 7.84 -4.48 24.27
CA LEU A 57 8.96 -3.72 24.84
C LEU A 57 8.51 -2.70 25.90
N GLY A 58 7.20 -2.56 26.13
CA GLY A 58 6.62 -1.63 27.10
C GLY A 58 6.25 -0.27 26.52
N PHE A 59 6.30 -0.09 25.20
CA PHE A 59 5.81 1.14 24.56
C PHE A 59 4.29 1.10 24.45
N ASP A 60 3.68 2.27 24.47
CA ASP A 60 2.24 2.45 24.32
C ASP A 60 1.83 2.65 22.84
N GLU A 61 0.53 2.70 22.58
CA GLU A 61 -0.04 2.94 21.26
C GLU A 61 0.32 4.33 20.72
N SER A 62 0.58 5.31 21.59
CA SER A 62 1.02 6.65 21.20
C SER A 62 2.44 6.62 20.59
N THR A 63 3.37 5.97 21.26
CA THR A 63 4.72 5.73 20.76
C THR A 63 4.69 4.93 19.47
N LEU A 64 3.86 3.89 19.40
CA LEU A 64 3.68 3.10 18.19
C LEU A 64 3.16 3.96 17.02
N GLY A 65 2.17 4.82 17.26
CA GLY A 65 1.67 5.77 16.26
C GLY A 65 2.75 6.71 15.74
N ASN A 66 3.59 7.22 16.65
CA ASN A 66 4.72 8.09 16.30
C ASN A 66 5.79 7.36 15.47
N LEU A 67 6.09 6.10 15.79
CA LEU A 67 7.01 5.26 15.01
C LEU A 67 6.52 5.05 13.58
N ILE A 68 5.24 4.75 13.40
CA ILE A 68 4.61 4.58 12.08
C ILE A 68 4.60 5.89 11.31
N THR A 69 4.25 6.98 11.98
CA THR A 69 4.28 8.34 11.41
C THR A 69 5.68 8.72 10.98
N ALA A 70 6.72 8.47 11.77
CA ALA A 70 8.11 8.80 11.43
C ALA A 70 8.53 8.14 10.10
N SER A 71 8.24 6.86 9.92
CA SER A 71 8.52 6.14 8.66
C SER A 71 7.74 6.74 7.47
N SER A 72 6.44 6.94 7.63
CA SER A 72 5.55 7.40 6.55
C SER A 72 5.81 8.86 6.17
N PHE A 73 6.07 9.71 7.16
CA PHE A 73 6.40 11.13 6.95
C PHE A 73 7.73 11.29 6.20
N VAL A 74 8.75 10.53 6.62
CA VAL A 74 10.05 10.54 5.92
C VAL A 74 9.90 10.01 4.51
N ALA A 75 9.13 8.94 4.28
CA ALA A 75 8.87 8.44 2.94
C ALA A 75 8.20 9.49 2.05
N LEU A 76 7.29 10.31 2.60
CA LEU A 76 6.62 11.38 1.90
C LEU A 76 7.58 12.52 1.49
N ILE A 77 8.35 13.07 2.44
CA ILE A 77 9.23 14.22 2.17
C ILE A 77 10.48 13.84 1.40
N ALA A 78 10.97 12.62 1.56
CA ALA A 78 12.16 12.11 0.88
C ALA A 78 11.91 11.74 -0.60
N ALA A 79 10.67 11.71 -1.08
CA ALA A 79 10.37 11.25 -2.44
C ALA A 79 11.16 12.01 -3.52
N LEU A 80 11.27 13.35 -3.41
CA LEU A 80 12.04 14.15 -4.36
C LEU A 80 13.56 13.93 -4.24
N PRO A 81 14.19 14.01 -3.05
CA PRO A 81 15.60 13.67 -2.89
C PRO A 81 15.95 12.26 -3.34
N MET A 82 15.08 11.28 -3.05
CA MET A 82 15.29 9.89 -3.49
C MET A 82 15.15 9.72 -5.00
N GLY A 83 14.27 10.49 -5.65
CA GLY A 83 14.21 10.56 -7.11
C GLY A 83 15.52 11.04 -7.73
N TYR A 84 16.08 12.13 -7.20
CA TYR A 84 17.39 12.62 -7.62
C TYR A 84 18.52 11.60 -7.39
N LEU A 85 18.51 10.96 -6.23
CA LEU A 85 19.46 9.89 -5.90
C LEU A 85 19.32 8.72 -6.89
N ALA A 86 18.08 8.30 -7.18
CA ALA A 86 17.81 7.21 -8.13
C ALA A 86 18.32 7.49 -9.56
N ASP A 87 18.26 8.75 -9.97
CA ASP A 87 18.80 9.18 -11.27
C ASP A 87 20.33 9.26 -11.27
N SER A 88 20.95 9.53 -10.10
CA SER A 88 22.41 9.64 -9.97
C SER A 88 23.11 8.29 -9.89
N ILE A 89 22.58 7.34 -9.07
CA ILE A 89 23.21 6.02 -8.85
C ILE A 89 22.64 4.93 -9.80
N GLY A 90 21.59 5.26 -10.55
CA GLY A 90 20.93 4.38 -11.51
C GLY A 90 19.98 3.36 -10.88
N ARG A 91 19.13 2.74 -11.71
CA ARG A 91 18.03 1.87 -11.26
C ARG A 91 18.50 0.68 -10.42
N LYS A 92 19.56 -0.02 -10.86
CA LYS A 92 20.13 -1.14 -10.10
C LYS A 92 20.64 -0.68 -8.74
N GLY A 93 21.47 0.37 -8.72
CA GLY A 93 22.04 0.91 -7.48
C GLY A 93 20.95 1.29 -6.48
N SER A 94 19.89 1.94 -6.96
CA SER A 94 18.75 2.36 -6.14
C SER A 94 17.95 1.18 -5.57
N LEU A 95 17.70 0.13 -6.38
CA LEU A 95 17.00 -1.07 -5.91
C LEU A 95 17.84 -1.84 -4.87
N VAL A 96 19.16 -1.98 -5.09
CA VAL A 96 20.05 -2.64 -4.14
C VAL A 96 20.15 -1.83 -2.85
N LEU A 97 20.33 -0.51 -2.95
CA LEU A 97 20.42 0.37 -1.79
C LEU A 97 19.13 0.38 -0.97
N SER A 98 17.97 0.52 -1.63
CA SER A 98 16.67 0.52 -0.93
C SER A 98 16.38 -0.80 -0.23
N SER A 99 16.62 -1.93 -0.90
CA SER A 99 16.44 -3.26 -0.29
C SER A 99 17.44 -3.52 0.83
N GLY A 100 18.69 -3.06 0.69
CA GLY A 100 19.72 -3.13 1.71
C GLY A 100 19.39 -2.28 2.94
N LEU A 101 18.97 -1.02 2.76
CA LEU A 101 18.54 -0.14 3.86
C LEU A 101 17.33 -0.73 4.61
N LEU A 102 16.37 -1.33 3.89
CA LEU A 102 15.24 -2.01 4.50
C LEU A 102 15.70 -3.21 5.34
N ALA A 103 16.59 -4.04 4.83
CA ALA A 103 17.13 -5.18 5.55
C ALA A 103 17.89 -4.76 6.81
N VAL A 104 18.76 -3.75 6.70
CA VAL A 104 19.52 -3.20 7.84
C VAL A 104 18.56 -2.62 8.88
N SER A 105 17.52 -1.88 8.46
CA SER A 105 16.55 -1.32 9.41
C SER A 105 15.80 -2.40 10.19
N ILE A 106 15.33 -3.46 9.53
CA ILE A 106 14.62 -4.57 10.18
C ILE A 106 15.54 -5.32 11.15
N LEU A 107 16.77 -5.64 10.74
CA LEU A 107 17.76 -6.30 11.60
C LEU A 107 18.12 -5.45 12.82
N ALA A 108 18.36 -4.17 12.61
CA ALA A 108 18.72 -3.25 13.67
C ALA A 108 17.60 -3.07 14.71
N MET A 109 16.33 -3.03 14.27
CA MET A 109 15.18 -2.99 15.18
C MET A 109 15.08 -4.25 16.06
N ALA A 110 15.44 -5.42 15.52
CA ALA A 110 15.47 -6.67 16.28
C ALA A 110 16.59 -6.72 17.32
N LEU A 111 17.75 -6.19 16.96
CA LEU A 111 18.97 -6.25 17.78
C LEU A 111 19.04 -5.14 18.83
N TRP A 112 18.68 -3.93 18.47
CA TRP A 112 18.71 -2.74 19.36
C TRP A 112 17.29 -2.34 19.78
N ARG A 113 16.91 -2.80 20.96
CA ARG A 113 15.52 -2.74 21.49
C ARG A 113 15.23 -1.43 22.24
N THR A 114 15.88 -0.32 21.86
CA THR A 114 15.66 1.00 22.46
C THR A 114 14.71 1.84 21.62
N GLU A 115 13.97 2.72 22.27
CA GLU A 115 13.04 3.63 21.59
C GLU A 115 13.76 4.47 20.51
N THR A 116 14.92 5.04 20.83
CA THR A 116 15.72 5.83 19.88
C THR A 116 16.14 5.01 18.65
N SER A 117 16.53 3.75 18.85
CA SER A 117 16.87 2.86 17.74
C SER A 117 15.65 2.57 16.86
N LEU A 118 14.49 2.30 17.46
CA LEU A 118 13.26 2.07 16.71
C LEU A 118 12.87 3.30 15.88
N TYR A 119 12.95 4.52 16.42
CA TYR A 119 12.72 5.75 15.64
C TYR A 119 13.72 5.89 14.51
N ALA A 120 15.03 5.79 14.79
CA ALA A 120 16.06 5.93 13.77
C ALA A 120 15.88 4.91 12.63
N MET A 121 15.59 3.66 12.97
CA MET A 121 15.43 2.61 11.97
C MET A 121 14.08 2.70 11.21
N ASN A 122 13.02 3.23 11.83
CA ASN A 122 11.80 3.56 11.09
C ASN A 122 12.03 4.70 10.08
N ILE A 123 12.83 5.70 10.41
CA ILE A 123 13.27 6.75 9.48
C ILE A 123 14.05 6.12 8.31
N VAL A 124 15.03 5.25 8.59
CA VAL A 124 15.78 4.54 7.54
C VAL A 124 14.87 3.69 6.67
N SER A 125 13.90 2.99 7.26
CA SER A 125 12.88 2.23 6.53
C SER A 125 12.02 3.13 5.64
N GLY A 126 11.66 4.32 6.10
CA GLY A 126 10.94 5.33 5.30
C GLY A 126 11.74 5.79 4.08
N LEU A 127 13.05 6.07 4.25
CA LEU A 127 13.96 6.39 3.14
C LEU A 127 14.06 5.23 2.14
N ALA A 128 14.18 4.00 2.64
CA ALA A 128 14.24 2.79 1.82
C ALA A 128 12.96 2.62 0.97
N GLN A 129 11.80 2.78 1.59
CA GLN A 129 10.50 2.67 0.91
C GLN A 129 10.32 3.77 -0.14
N SER A 130 10.73 5.01 0.17
CA SER A 130 10.70 6.14 -0.78
C SER A 130 11.57 5.85 -2.00
N LEU A 131 12.83 5.42 -1.80
CA LEU A 131 13.76 5.10 -2.88
C LEU A 131 13.26 3.94 -3.75
N ALA A 132 12.73 2.88 -3.14
CA ALA A 132 12.12 1.75 -3.85
C ALA A 132 10.93 2.21 -4.70
N GLY A 133 10.03 3.03 -4.12
CA GLY A 133 8.82 3.53 -4.79
C GLY A 133 9.12 4.35 -6.04
N VAL A 134 10.06 5.29 -5.97
CA VAL A 134 10.45 6.14 -7.12
C VAL A 134 11.23 5.37 -8.18
N THR A 135 11.88 4.25 -7.82
CA THR A 135 12.72 3.47 -8.74
C THR A 135 11.94 2.38 -9.48
N MET A 136 10.92 1.80 -8.83
CA MET A 136 10.19 0.62 -9.32
C MET A 136 9.58 0.83 -10.72
N SER A 137 8.79 1.89 -10.87
CA SER A 137 8.06 2.12 -12.12
C SER A 137 8.98 2.37 -13.31
N PRO A 138 9.99 3.25 -13.25
CA PRO A 138 10.97 3.40 -14.32
C PRO A 138 11.73 2.10 -14.62
N PHE A 139 12.15 1.36 -13.59
CA PHE A 139 12.84 0.09 -13.80
C PHE A 139 11.99 -0.94 -14.57
N LEU A 140 10.72 -1.10 -14.20
CA LEU A 140 9.81 -2.02 -14.90
C LEU A 140 9.55 -1.58 -16.34
N MET A 141 9.43 -0.27 -16.58
CA MET A 141 9.28 0.31 -17.91
C MET A 141 10.50 0.00 -18.82
N GLU A 142 11.70 0.18 -18.30
CA GLU A 142 12.97 -0.07 -19.02
C GLU A 142 13.20 -1.57 -19.30
N ASN A 143 12.64 -2.46 -18.46
CA ASN A 143 12.83 -3.91 -18.54
C ASN A 143 11.58 -4.66 -19.04
N SER A 144 10.67 -4.00 -19.75
CA SER A 144 9.49 -4.60 -20.38
C SER A 144 9.29 -4.05 -21.79
N ASP A 145 8.78 -4.88 -22.67
CA ASP A 145 8.28 -4.46 -23.96
C ASP A 145 6.83 -3.99 -23.86
N GLU A 146 6.34 -3.24 -24.83
CA GLU A 146 5.00 -2.61 -24.78
C GLU A 146 3.88 -3.64 -24.53
N LYS A 147 3.98 -4.81 -25.15
CA LYS A 147 3.00 -5.90 -25.04
C LYS A 147 3.01 -6.57 -23.65
N GLU A 148 4.16 -6.61 -22.99
CA GLU A 148 4.36 -7.32 -21.72
C GLU A 148 4.25 -6.39 -20.51
N ARG A 149 4.37 -5.09 -20.73
CA ARG A 149 4.44 -4.08 -19.66
C ARG A 149 3.27 -4.17 -18.70
N THR A 150 2.03 -4.18 -19.19
CA THR A 150 0.83 -4.27 -18.38
C THR A 150 0.81 -5.56 -17.55
N TYR A 151 1.22 -6.69 -18.16
CA TYR A 151 1.31 -7.96 -17.46
C TYR A 151 2.36 -7.94 -16.36
N LEU A 152 3.53 -7.35 -16.60
CA LEU A 152 4.62 -7.27 -15.63
C LEU A 152 4.23 -6.42 -14.41
N PHE A 153 3.61 -5.25 -14.62
CA PHE A 153 3.12 -4.41 -13.52
C PHE A 153 2.02 -5.12 -12.71
N SER A 154 1.04 -5.70 -13.38
CA SER A 154 -0.06 -6.41 -12.71
C SER A 154 0.43 -7.65 -11.96
N PHE A 155 1.35 -8.41 -12.57
CA PHE A 155 1.93 -9.59 -11.93
C PHE A 155 2.77 -9.21 -10.70
N GLY A 156 3.60 -8.16 -10.81
CA GLY A 156 4.38 -7.65 -9.68
C GLY A 156 3.50 -7.23 -8.51
N GLN A 157 2.42 -6.50 -8.74
CA GLN A 157 1.45 -6.11 -7.71
C GLN A 157 0.74 -7.30 -7.09
N GLY A 158 0.23 -8.21 -7.93
CA GLY A 158 -0.43 -9.43 -7.46
C GLY A 158 0.51 -10.32 -6.63
N LEU A 159 1.77 -10.45 -7.08
CA LEU A 159 2.79 -11.21 -6.37
C LEU A 159 3.13 -10.58 -5.01
N THR A 160 3.26 -9.25 -4.94
CA THR A 160 3.46 -8.53 -3.68
C THR A 160 2.33 -8.83 -2.68
N MET A 161 1.06 -8.75 -3.11
CA MET A 161 -0.10 -9.02 -2.27
C MET A 161 -0.17 -10.47 -1.81
N THR A 162 0.07 -11.41 -2.74
CA THR A 162 0.06 -12.84 -2.45
C THR A 162 1.17 -13.20 -1.45
N MET A 163 2.37 -12.68 -1.64
CA MET A 163 3.49 -12.95 -0.75
C MET A 163 3.34 -12.25 0.60
N ALA A 164 2.74 -11.06 0.65
CA ALA A 164 2.37 -10.43 1.92
C ALA A 164 1.31 -11.24 2.68
N SER A 165 0.35 -11.87 1.98
CA SER A 165 -0.61 -12.80 2.58
C SER A 165 0.10 -14.01 3.22
N VAL A 166 1.04 -14.64 2.49
CA VAL A 166 1.88 -15.72 3.02
C VAL A 166 2.69 -15.23 4.23
N GLY A 167 3.29 -14.05 4.13
CA GLY A 167 4.03 -13.42 5.21
C GLY A 167 3.17 -13.15 6.45
N ASN A 168 1.96 -12.66 6.30
CA ASN A 168 1.01 -12.46 7.41
C ASN A 168 0.69 -13.79 8.10
N TRP A 169 0.44 -14.85 7.31
CA TRP A 169 0.14 -16.16 7.85
C TRP A 169 1.33 -16.73 8.64
N ILE A 170 2.53 -16.72 8.06
CA ILE A 170 3.77 -17.16 8.73
C ILE A 170 4.02 -16.29 9.98
N GLY A 171 3.87 -14.96 9.85
CA GLY A 171 4.05 -14.00 10.94
C GLY A 171 3.16 -14.25 12.14
N GLY A 172 1.95 -14.75 11.94
CA GLY A 172 1.07 -15.14 13.04
C GLY A 172 1.60 -16.32 13.87
N TYR A 173 2.30 -17.26 13.24
CA TYR A 173 2.86 -18.44 13.93
C TYR A 173 4.30 -18.25 14.41
N LEU A 174 5.06 -17.36 13.77
CA LEU A 174 6.50 -17.23 13.99
C LEU A 174 6.87 -16.92 15.46
N PRO A 175 6.17 -16.02 16.18
CA PRO A 175 6.46 -15.81 17.60
C PRO A 175 6.20 -17.03 18.47
N THR A 176 5.22 -17.87 18.11
CA THR A 176 4.96 -19.12 18.81
C THR A 176 6.11 -20.11 18.62
N TRP A 177 6.63 -20.26 17.41
CA TRP A 177 7.78 -21.13 17.13
C TRP A 177 9.07 -20.64 17.81
N MET A 178 9.31 -19.32 17.77
CA MET A 178 10.49 -18.73 18.46
C MET A 178 10.37 -18.86 19.98
N GLY A 179 9.18 -18.63 20.53
CA GLY A 179 8.92 -18.79 21.95
C GLY A 179 9.14 -20.24 22.43
N GLN A 180 8.64 -21.21 21.69
CA GLN A 180 8.85 -22.64 21.98
C GLN A 180 10.35 -23.03 21.92
N ALA A 181 11.08 -22.54 20.91
CA ALA A 181 12.50 -22.82 20.75
C ALA A 181 13.36 -22.29 21.91
N GLN A 182 12.92 -21.24 22.58
CA GLN A 182 13.64 -20.59 23.68
C GLN A 182 13.02 -20.82 25.06
N ASN A 183 11.91 -21.58 25.14
CA ASN A 183 11.15 -21.79 26.37
C ASN A 183 10.64 -20.47 27.01
N VAL A 184 10.23 -19.50 26.19
CA VAL A 184 9.62 -18.24 26.61
C VAL A 184 8.20 -18.09 26.06
N PRO A 185 7.33 -17.27 26.65
CA PRO A 185 6.02 -17.00 26.11
C PRO A 185 6.09 -16.44 24.69
N ALA A 186 5.20 -16.87 23.80
CA ALA A 186 5.09 -16.36 22.42
C ALA A 186 4.89 -14.85 22.35
N THR A 187 4.26 -14.27 23.39
CA THR A 187 4.00 -12.82 23.52
C THR A 187 5.17 -12.03 24.12
N SER A 188 6.31 -12.68 24.40
CA SER A 188 7.47 -12.01 24.95
C SER A 188 8.21 -11.17 23.89
N SER A 189 8.88 -10.11 24.34
CA SER A 189 9.73 -9.27 23.49
C SER A 189 10.88 -10.05 22.83
N HIS A 190 11.34 -11.13 23.46
CA HIS A 190 12.33 -12.05 22.87
C HIS A 190 11.75 -12.80 21.68
N ALA A 191 10.59 -13.45 21.82
CA ALA A 191 9.95 -14.19 20.74
C ALA A 191 9.60 -13.29 19.54
N TYR A 192 9.09 -12.08 19.78
CA TYR A 192 8.84 -11.11 18.71
C TYR A 192 10.13 -10.59 18.08
N GLY A 193 11.14 -10.25 18.89
CA GLY A 193 12.43 -9.75 18.41
C GLY A 193 13.12 -10.76 17.49
N ASP A 194 13.13 -12.04 17.85
CA ASP A 194 13.70 -13.09 17.03
C ASP A 194 12.86 -13.37 15.77
N SER A 195 11.55 -13.22 15.85
CA SER A 195 10.70 -13.29 14.67
C SER A 195 11.01 -12.16 13.67
N ILE A 196 11.28 -10.94 14.14
CA ILE A 196 11.74 -9.83 13.32
C ILE A 196 13.16 -10.08 12.82
N LEU A 197 14.04 -10.68 13.61
CA LEU A 197 15.39 -11.06 13.20
C LEU A 197 15.36 -12.04 12.03
N VAL A 198 14.52 -13.06 12.09
CA VAL A 198 14.31 -14.02 10.98
C VAL A 198 13.82 -13.28 9.73
N ALA A 199 12.84 -12.39 9.86
CA ALA A 199 12.37 -11.57 8.75
C ALA A 199 13.52 -10.71 8.18
N GLY A 200 14.36 -10.11 9.03
CA GLY A 200 15.53 -9.33 8.64
C GLY A 200 16.57 -10.14 7.87
N VAL A 201 16.84 -11.38 8.28
CA VAL A 201 17.74 -12.29 7.54
C VAL A 201 17.18 -12.57 6.14
N PHE A 202 15.88 -12.85 6.01
CA PHE A 202 15.25 -13.01 4.69
C PHE A 202 15.25 -11.70 3.88
N ALA A 203 15.17 -10.54 4.52
CA ALA A 203 15.32 -9.25 3.84
C ALA A 203 16.73 -9.09 3.24
N VAL A 204 17.78 -9.57 3.90
CA VAL A 204 19.14 -9.62 3.31
C VAL A 204 19.18 -10.54 2.09
N VAL A 205 18.57 -11.73 2.19
CA VAL A 205 18.48 -12.66 1.05
C VAL A 205 17.75 -12.03 -0.14
N ALA A 206 16.73 -11.19 0.12
CA ALA A 206 16.01 -10.46 -0.93
C ALA A 206 16.89 -9.50 -1.75
N VAL A 207 18.03 -9.04 -1.21
CA VAL A 207 18.98 -8.18 -1.93
C VAL A 207 19.72 -8.95 -3.03
N ILE A 208 19.96 -10.24 -2.85
CA ILE A 208 20.80 -11.06 -3.74
C ILE A 208 20.33 -11.00 -5.21
N PRO A 209 19.05 -11.25 -5.55
CA PRO A 209 18.58 -11.15 -6.93
C PRO A 209 18.84 -9.78 -7.57
N LEU A 210 18.75 -8.70 -6.79
CA LEU A 210 18.96 -7.34 -7.28
C LEU A 210 20.42 -7.08 -7.66
N THR A 211 21.37 -7.68 -6.95
CA THR A 211 22.80 -7.55 -7.28
C THR A 211 23.15 -8.18 -8.63
N LEU A 212 22.38 -9.20 -9.04
CA LEU A 212 22.57 -9.92 -10.30
C LEU A 212 21.98 -9.19 -11.52
N ILE A 213 21.18 -8.12 -11.32
CA ILE A 213 20.62 -7.30 -12.39
C ILE A 213 21.75 -6.70 -13.23
N LYS A 214 21.65 -6.83 -14.55
CA LYS A 214 22.57 -6.21 -15.50
C LYS A 214 22.09 -4.79 -15.80
N SER A 215 22.88 -3.77 -15.42
CA SER A 215 22.59 -2.37 -15.77
C SER A 215 23.20 -2.02 -17.12
N PRO A 216 22.43 -1.49 -18.08
CA PRO A 216 23.00 -0.73 -19.16
C PRO A 216 23.66 0.54 -18.61
N LYS A 217 24.71 1.05 -19.27
CA LYS A 217 25.32 2.33 -18.89
C LYS A 217 24.26 3.42 -18.93
N ILE A 218 24.20 4.23 -17.87
CA ILE A 218 23.21 5.29 -17.69
C ILE A 218 23.34 6.27 -18.87
N SER A 219 22.35 6.25 -19.77
CA SER A 219 22.15 7.37 -20.69
C SER A 219 21.52 8.50 -19.86
N ARG A 220 22.19 9.64 -19.75
CA ARG A 220 21.65 10.86 -19.14
C ARG A 220 20.51 11.38 -20.05
N GLY A 221 19.35 10.72 -19.99
CA GLY A 221 18.14 11.13 -20.69
C GLY A 221 17.57 12.40 -20.08
N GLN A 222 16.88 13.18 -20.90
CA GLN A 222 16.25 14.45 -20.63
C GLN A 222 15.53 14.45 -19.26
N ARG A 223 15.98 15.34 -18.38
CA ARG A 223 15.29 15.61 -17.10
C ARG A 223 13.91 16.19 -17.44
N VAL A 224 12.87 15.45 -17.14
CA VAL A 224 11.51 16.00 -17.16
C VAL A 224 11.46 17.03 -16.04
N VAL A 225 11.36 18.31 -16.38
CA VAL A 225 11.14 19.37 -15.40
C VAL A 225 9.72 19.18 -14.86
N PHE A 226 9.63 18.72 -13.64
CA PHE A 226 8.35 18.59 -12.94
C PHE A 226 7.85 19.99 -12.57
N ALA A 227 6.82 20.47 -13.24
CA ALA A 227 6.20 21.77 -12.99
C ALA A 227 4.78 21.61 -12.39
N PRO A 228 4.65 21.10 -11.15
CA PRO A 228 3.35 20.81 -10.55
C PRO A 228 2.52 22.06 -10.27
N PHE A 229 3.18 23.21 -10.13
CA PHE A 229 2.52 24.45 -9.71
C PHE A 229 1.76 25.14 -10.84
N GLU A 230 2.18 25.00 -12.09
CA GLU A 230 1.51 25.65 -13.22
C GLU A 230 0.11 25.08 -13.47
N PHE A 231 -0.05 23.75 -13.46
CA PHE A 231 -1.36 23.12 -13.60
C PHE A 231 -2.23 23.41 -12.36
N ALA A 232 -1.64 23.40 -11.17
CA ALA A 232 -2.35 23.68 -9.93
C ALA A 232 -2.90 25.10 -9.87
N SER A 233 -2.16 26.08 -10.37
CA SER A 233 -2.59 27.48 -10.41
C SER A 233 -3.69 27.74 -11.44
N LYS A 234 -3.69 27.00 -12.55
CA LYS A 234 -4.69 27.14 -13.61
C LYS A 234 -6.04 26.51 -13.27
N HIS A 235 -6.06 25.40 -12.52
CA HIS A 235 -7.27 24.61 -12.25
C HIS A 235 -7.47 24.27 -10.75
N PRO A 236 -7.41 25.24 -9.81
CA PRO A 236 -7.44 24.94 -8.37
C PRO A 236 -8.76 24.27 -7.93
N GLY A 237 -9.89 24.71 -8.48
CA GLY A 237 -11.21 24.15 -8.12
C GLY A 237 -11.40 22.68 -8.55
N LEU A 238 -10.80 22.28 -9.67
CA LEU A 238 -10.82 20.88 -10.13
C LEU A 238 -9.95 20.01 -9.25
N LEU A 239 -8.74 20.49 -8.90
CA LEU A 239 -7.82 19.79 -8.02
C LEU A 239 -8.40 19.54 -6.63
N VAL A 240 -9.04 20.56 -6.04
CA VAL A 240 -9.71 20.40 -4.74
C VAL A 240 -10.78 19.30 -4.82
N LYS A 241 -11.58 19.24 -5.88
CA LYS A 241 -12.60 18.18 -6.04
C LYS A 241 -12.00 16.79 -6.18
N PHE A 242 -10.84 16.65 -6.81
CA PHE A 242 -10.17 15.34 -6.93
C PHE A 242 -9.44 14.95 -5.65
N ILE A 243 -8.78 15.90 -4.99
CA ILE A 243 -7.87 15.62 -3.88
C ILE A 243 -8.60 15.52 -2.55
N LEU A 244 -9.55 16.41 -2.26
CA LEU A 244 -10.17 16.52 -0.94
C LEU A 244 -10.87 15.23 -0.48
N PRO A 245 -11.73 14.56 -1.28
CA PRO A 245 -12.34 13.32 -0.85
C PRO A 245 -11.31 12.21 -0.58
N MET A 246 -10.29 12.13 -1.44
CA MET A 246 -9.22 11.14 -1.30
C MET A 246 -8.37 11.40 -0.05
N LEU A 247 -8.07 12.66 0.26
CA LEU A 247 -7.34 13.06 1.47
C LEU A 247 -8.13 12.66 2.73
N LEU A 248 -9.43 12.93 2.77
CA LEU A 248 -10.29 12.54 3.90
C LEU A 248 -10.36 11.01 4.07
N THR A 249 -10.45 10.27 2.96
CA THR A 249 -10.37 8.80 2.99
C THR A 249 -9.02 8.33 3.54
N SER A 250 -7.93 8.94 3.13
CA SER A 250 -6.60 8.58 3.59
C SER A 250 -6.38 8.91 5.08
N LEU A 251 -6.83 10.09 5.53
CA LEU A 251 -6.79 10.44 6.94
C LEU A 251 -7.58 9.44 7.80
N GLY A 252 -8.79 9.08 7.35
CA GLY A 252 -9.59 8.07 8.04
C GLY A 252 -8.92 6.68 8.04
N ALA A 253 -8.34 6.24 6.92
CA ALA A 253 -7.62 4.97 6.85
C ALA A 253 -6.43 4.94 7.82
N GLY A 254 -5.67 6.02 7.89
CA GLY A 254 -4.51 6.14 8.76
C GLY A 254 -4.84 6.10 10.25
N LEU A 255 -6.07 6.43 10.65
CA LEU A 255 -6.49 6.34 12.05
C LEU A 255 -6.62 4.89 12.55
N ILE A 256 -7.07 3.95 11.74
CA ILE A 256 -7.37 2.58 12.21
C ILE A 256 -6.54 1.49 11.55
N MET A 257 -6.21 1.61 10.26
CA MET A 257 -5.56 0.52 9.52
C MET A 257 -4.21 0.09 10.11
N PRO A 258 -3.31 1.00 10.52
CA PRO A 258 -2.04 0.64 11.12
C PRO A 258 -2.15 -0.13 12.42
N PHE A 259 -3.26 0.03 13.15
CA PHE A 259 -3.49 -0.57 14.47
C PHE A 259 -4.49 -1.73 14.45
N MET A 260 -4.91 -2.17 13.27
CA MET A 260 -5.97 -3.17 13.16
C MET A 260 -5.58 -4.52 13.79
N ASN A 261 -4.31 -4.92 13.75
CA ASN A 261 -3.80 -6.09 14.44
C ASN A 261 -3.90 -5.94 15.97
N VAL A 262 -3.54 -4.77 16.50
CA VAL A 262 -3.67 -4.45 17.94
C VAL A 262 -5.14 -4.44 18.35
N PHE A 263 -6.02 -3.85 17.51
CA PHE A 263 -7.47 -3.86 17.76
C PHE A 263 -8.02 -5.27 17.94
N PHE A 264 -7.72 -6.21 17.01
CA PHE A 264 -8.21 -7.58 17.15
C PHE A 264 -7.63 -8.32 18.34
N ARG A 265 -6.41 -7.99 18.77
CA ARG A 265 -5.83 -8.54 20.00
C ARG A 265 -6.53 -8.00 21.24
N VAL A 266 -6.71 -6.68 21.35
CA VAL A 266 -7.21 -6.02 22.56
C VAL A 266 -8.73 -6.13 22.67
N ALA A 267 -9.46 -5.79 21.58
CA ALA A 267 -10.93 -5.75 21.62
C ALA A 267 -11.57 -7.14 21.52
N HIS A 268 -10.94 -8.08 20.81
CA HIS A 268 -11.48 -9.43 20.61
C HIS A 268 -10.66 -10.53 21.27
N ASN A 269 -9.59 -10.19 21.99
CA ASN A 269 -8.70 -11.14 22.68
C ASN A 269 -8.20 -12.29 21.78
N GLN A 270 -7.85 -11.98 20.52
CA GLN A 270 -7.43 -12.99 19.55
C GLN A 270 -5.92 -13.23 19.61
N PRO A 271 -5.48 -14.50 19.54
CA PRO A 271 -4.06 -14.84 19.50
C PRO A 271 -3.46 -14.53 18.11
N ASP A 272 -2.14 -14.36 18.06
CA ASP A 272 -1.39 -13.98 16.86
C ASP A 272 -1.64 -14.87 15.64
N PRO A 273 -1.72 -16.21 15.76
CA PRO A 273 -2.03 -17.07 14.61
C PRO A 273 -3.38 -16.76 13.98
N VAL A 274 -4.40 -16.43 14.78
CA VAL A 274 -5.73 -16.05 14.28
C VAL A 274 -5.67 -14.70 13.58
N ILE A 275 -4.95 -13.73 14.17
CA ILE A 275 -4.77 -12.41 13.56
C ILE A 275 -3.96 -12.52 12.26
N GLY A 276 -2.90 -13.31 12.23
CA GLY A 276 -2.11 -13.58 11.03
C GLY A 276 -2.96 -14.19 9.90
N ALA A 277 -3.78 -15.19 10.23
CA ALA A 277 -4.73 -15.78 9.29
C ALA A 277 -5.77 -14.76 8.81
N LEU A 278 -6.28 -13.91 9.71
CA LEU A 278 -7.24 -12.86 9.37
C LEU A 278 -6.67 -11.89 8.33
N PHE A 279 -5.43 -11.44 8.50
CA PHE A 279 -4.75 -10.54 7.55
C PHE A 279 -4.37 -11.25 6.24
N ALA A 280 -4.02 -12.53 6.30
CA ALA A 280 -3.75 -13.33 5.12
C ALA A 280 -5.00 -13.44 4.23
N TRP A 281 -6.14 -13.83 4.78
CA TRP A 281 -7.41 -13.88 4.07
C TRP A 281 -7.92 -12.48 3.68
N GLY A 282 -7.64 -11.45 4.49
CA GLY A 282 -7.92 -10.06 4.17
C GLY A 282 -7.22 -9.59 2.89
N SER A 283 -5.97 -9.99 2.68
CA SER A 283 -5.23 -9.70 1.45
C SER A 283 -5.87 -10.36 0.22
N LEU A 284 -6.42 -11.56 0.37
CA LEU A 284 -7.19 -12.24 -0.70
C LEU A 284 -8.52 -11.54 -0.97
N ALA A 285 -9.25 -11.13 0.07
CA ALA A 285 -10.49 -10.38 -0.06
C ALA A 285 -10.27 -9.05 -0.81
N MET A 286 -9.17 -8.36 -0.50
CA MET A 286 -8.75 -7.16 -1.23
C MET A 286 -8.48 -7.45 -2.71
N GLY A 287 -7.77 -8.55 -3.01
CA GLY A 287 -7.52 -8.99 -4.39
C GLY A 287 -8.80 -9.29 -5.16
N ILE A 288 -9.77 -9.96 -4.53
CA ILE A 288 -11.09 -10.21 -5.13
C ILE A 288 -11.80 -8.89 -5.45
N GLY A 289 -11.78 -7.92 -4.53
CA GLY A 289 -12.34 -6.59 -4.76
C GLY A 289 -11.74 -5.90 -5.99
N LEU A 290 -10.41 -5.94 -6.12
CA LEU A 290 -9.70 -5.36 -7.26
C LEU A 290 -10.06 -6.04 -8.59
N LEU A 291 -10.24 -7.37 -8.61
CA LEU A 291 -10.62 -8.11 -9.81
C LEU A 291 -12.08 -7.85 -10.24
N LEU A 292 -12.98 -7.62 -9.28
CA LEU A 292 -14.39 -7.32 -9.56
C LEU A 292 -14.62 -5.86 -9.99
N ALA A 293 -13.67 -4.97 -9.71
CA ALA A 293 -13.82 -3.54 -9.95
C ALA A 293 -14.06 -3.18 -11.44
N PRO A 294 -13.26 -3.67 -12.43
CA PRO A 294 -13.45 -3.29 -13.83
C PRO A 294 -14.82 -3.70 -14.40
N PRO A 295 -15.28 -4.96 -14.30
CA PRO A 295 -16.56 -5.36 -14.86
C PRO A 295 -17.76 -4.69 -14.18
N LEU A 296 -17.65 -4.34 -12.90
CA LEU A 296 -18.68 -3.57 -12.22
C LEU A 296 -18.68 -2.11 -12.68
N ALA A 297 -17.49 -1.51 -12.85
CA ALA A 297 -17.39 -0.13 -13.33
C ALA A 297 -17.91 0.05 -14.76
N GLU A 298 -17.75 -0.96 -15.62
CA GLU A 298 -18.32 -0.94 -16.97
C GLU A 298 -19.86 -0.94 -16.96
N ARG A 299 -20.48 -1.64 -16.00
CA ARG A 299 -21.93 -1.75 -15.89
C ARG A 299 -22.60 -0.57 -15.17
N THR A 300 -21.98 -0.11 -14.10
CA THR A 300 -22.58 0.92 -13.22
C THR A 300 -22.05 2.32 -13.47
N GLY A 301 -20.91 2.45 -14.12
CA GLY A 301 -20.16 3.69 -14.24
C GLY A 301 -19.06 3.81 -13.16
N LYS A 302 -17.96 4.48 -13.53
CA LYS A 302 -16.77 4.54 -12.66
C LYS A 302 -17.04 5.25 -11.34
N ILE A 303 -17.61 6.43 -11.39
CA ILE A 303 -17.86 7.22 -10.17
C ILE A 303 -18.99 6.63 -9.33
N GLN A 304 -20.00 6.03 -9.98
CA GLN A 304 -21.09 5.35 -9.30
C GLN A 304 -20.55 4.16 -8.49
N LEU A 305 -19.65 3.37 -9.08
CA LEU A 305 -19.01 2.28 -8.36
C LEU A 305 -18.22 2.79 -7.16
N VAL A 306 -17.43 3.87 -7.32
CA VAL A 306 -16.63 4.47 -6.22
C VAL A 306 -17.54 4.90 -5.07
N VAL A 307 -18.60 5.65 -5.36
CA VAL A 307 -19.53 6.15 -4.33
C VAL A 307 -20.26 5.00 -3.64
N VAL A 308 -20.80 4.04 -4.41
CA VAL A 308 -21.57 2.93 -3.84
C VAL A 308 -20.69 1.99 -3.02
N SER A 309 -19.51 1.61 -3.53
CA SER A 309 -18.61 0.68 -2.80
C SER A 309 -18.09 1.32 -1.51
N GLN A 310 -17.70 2.59 -1.53
CA GLN A 310 -17.28 3.30 -0.32
C GLN A 310 -18.44 3.54 0.65
N ALA A 311 -19.64 3.91 0.18
CA ALA A 311 -20.81 4.05 1.02
C ALA A 311 -21.17 2.73 1.71
N LEU A 312 -21.19 1.63 0.96
CA LEU A 312 -21.45 0.29 1.51
C LEU A 312 -20.36 -0.16 2.50
N SER A 313 -19.13 0.35 2.40
CA SER A 313 -18.07 0.01 3.34
C SER A 313 -18.30 0.60 4.75
N VAL A 314 -19.07 1.70 4.87
CA VAL A 314 -19.29 2.39 6.15
C VAL A 314 -20.08 1.53 7.16
N PRO A 315 -21.21 0.89 6.81
CA PRO A 315 -21.89 -0.04 7.72
C PRO A 315 -20.98 -1.17 8.22
N PHE A 316 -20.15 -1.73 7.32
CA PHE A 316 -19.19 -2.76 7.72
C PHE A 316 -18.07 -2.21 8.60
N LEU A 317 -17.68 -0.95 8.43
CA LEU A 317 -16.76 -0.30 9.35
C LEU A 317 -17.36 -0.13 10.76
N ILE A 318 -18.64 0.19 10.86
CA ILE A 318 -19.38 0.26 12.12
C ILE A 318 -19.43 -1.12 12.78
N LEU A 319 -19.81 -2.16 12.02
CA LEU A 319 -19.83 -3.52 12.52
C LEU A 319 -18.45 -3.99 12.97
N LEU A 320 -17.40 -3.68 12.23
CA LEU A 320 -16.03 -4.01 12.58
C LEU A 320 -15.61 -3.37 13.92
N GLY A 321 -15.88 -2.07 14.10
CA GLY A 321 -15.37 -1.33 15.26
C GLY A 321 -16.19 -1.55 16.54
N PHE A 322 -17.46 -1.92 16.43
CA PHE A 322 -18.39 -1.92 17.59
C PHE A 322 -19.09 -3.26 17.83
N SER A 323 -18.91 -4.28 16.99
CA SER A 323 -19.44 -5.60 17.27
C SER A 323 -18.62 -6.29 18.37
N PRO A 324 -19.27 -6.83 19.41
CA PRO A 324 -18.57 -7.63 20.43
C PRO A 324 -18.20 -9.04 19.93
N ILE A 325 -18.76 -9.48 18.80
CA ILE A 325 -18.58 -10.82 18.26
C ILE A 325 -17.46 -10.80 17.23
N PHE A 326 -16.37 -11.52 17.50
CA PHE A 326 -15.21 -11.62 16.62
C PHE A 326 -15.54 -11.98 15.17
N TRP A 327 -16.37 -12.99 14.95
CA TRP A 327 -16.71 -13.47 13.60
C TRP A 327 -17.46 -12.44 12.77
N ILE A 328 -18.30 -11.61 13.41
CA ILE A 328 -18.96 -10.47 12.75
C ILE A 328 -17.93 -9.41 12.37
N GLY A 329 -17.02 -9.07 13.30
CA GLY A 329 -15.93 -8.15 13.05
C GLY A 329 -15.00 -8.63 11.92
N ALA A 330 -14.64 -9.91 11.92
CA ALA A 330 -13.81 -10.54 10.87
C ALA A 330 -14.49 -10.51 9.50
N ALA A 331 -15.76 -10.90 9.41
CA ALA A 331 -16.52 -10.85 8.17
C ALA A 331 -16.66 -9.41 7.65
N ALA A 332 -16.96 -8.46 8.56
CA ALA A 332 -17.04 -7.05 8.25
C ALA A 332 -15.70 -6.50 7.75
N PHE A 333 -14.58 -6.92 8.33
CA PHE A 333 -13.23 -6.56 7.91
C PHE A 333 -12.95 -7.00 6.46
N TYR A 334 -13.27 -8.25 6.10
CA TYR A 334 -13.06 -8.77 4.74
C TYR A 334 -13.92 -8.05 3.70
N ILE A 335 -15.21 -7.87 3.98
CA ILE A 335 -16.13 -7.19 3.07
C ILE A 335 -15.69 -5.73 2.87
N ARG A 336 -15.33 -5.06 3.96
CA ARG A 336 -14.83 -3.69 3.92
C ARG A 336 -13.53 -3.58 3.10
N LEU A 337 -12.57 -4.48 3.30
CA LEU A 337 -11.32 -4.49 2.53
C LEU A 337 -11.58 -4.63 1.03
N ALA A 338 -12.47 -5.54 0.63
CA ALA A 338 -12.84 -5.71 -0.77
C ALA A 338 -13.49 -4.44 -1.34
N LEU A 339 -14.49 -3.87 -0.66
CA LEU A 339 -15.24 -2.70 -1.10
C LEU A 339 -14.36 -1.44 -1.22
N MET A 340 -13.51 -1.19 -0.23
CA MET A 340 -12.65 0.00 -0.23
C MET A 340 -11.54 -0.07 -1.29
N ASN A 341 -10.93 -1.24 -1.46
CA ASN A 341 -9.84 -1.39 -2.43
C ASN A 341 -10.32 -1.45 -3.87
N MET A 342 -11.55 -1.92 -4.12
CA MET A 342 -12.22 -1.90 -5.42
C MET A 342 -12.31 -0.49 -6.01
N SER A 343 -12.54 0.53 -5.19
CA SER A 343 -12.74 1.92 -5.64
C SER A 343 -11.45 2.58 -6.15
N SER A 344 -10.29 2.22 -5.62
CA SER A 344 -9.02 2.92 -5.86
C SER A 344 -8.59 2.97 -7.33
N PRO A 345 -8.41 1.84 -8.07
CA PRO A 345 -7.99 1.89 -9.47
C PRO A 345 -9.03 2.52 -10.38
N VAL A 346 -10.31 2.35 -10.04
CA VAL A 346 -11.42 2.92 -10.80
C VAL A 346 -11.45 4.43 -10.66
N TYR A 347 -11.20 4.95 -9.46
CA TYR A 347 -11.11 6.39 -9.23
C TYR A 347 -9.89 7.00 -9.93
N GLN A 348 -8.73 6.34 -9.89
CA GLN A 348 -7.55 6.79 -10.64
C GLN A 348 -7.83 6.89 -12.14
N ALA A 349 -8.45 5.87 -12.73
CA ALA A 349 -8.85 5.90 -14.14
C ALA A 349 -9.84 7.04 -14.43
N PHE A 350 -10.83 7.23 -13.56
CA PHE A 350 -11.81 8.30 -13.66
C PHE A 350 -11.15 9.69 -13.67
N VAL A 351 -10.18 9.93 -12.81
CA VAL A 351 -9.42 11.19 -12.72
C VAL A 351 -8.56 11.40 -13.98
N MET A 352 -7.82 10.37 -14.40
CA MET A 352 -6.91 10.47 -15.55
C MET A 352 -7.63 10.73 -16.88
N GLU A 353 -8.88 10.27 -17.02
CA GLU A 353 -9.70 10.53 -18.21
C GLU A 353 -10.21 11.97 -18.30
N ARG A 354 -10.24 12.71 -17.17
CA ARG A 354 -10.74 14.09 -17.08
C ARG A 354 -9.65 15.13 -17.05
N VAL A 355 -8.41 14.72 -17.07
CA VAL A 355 -7.24 15.60 -17.05
C VAL A 355 -6.54 15.51 -18.41
N GLU A 356 -6.19 16.65 -18.97
CA GLU A 356 -5.38 16.74 -20.19
C GLU A 356 -4.08 15.95 -20.07
N PRO A 357 -3.57 15.37 -21.16
CA PRO A 357 -2.33 14.60 -21.12
C PRO A 357 -1.16 15.31 -20.45
N SER A 358 -1.02 16.61 -20.64
CA SER A 358 0.00 17.48 -20.03
C SER A 358 -0.09 17.58 -18.50
N GLY A 359 -1.32 17.54 -17.94
CA GLY A 359 -1.57 17.65 -16.50
C GLY A 359 -1.63 16.32 -15.75
N ARG A 360 -1.69 15.17 -16.45
CA ARG A 360 -1.91 13.85 -15.83
C ARG A 360 -0.84 13.49 -14.81
N ALA A 361 0.42 13.74 -15.12
CA ALA A 361 1.53 13.45 -14.21
C ALA A 361 1.44 14.29 -12.93
N THR A 362 1.10 15.56 -13.05
CA THR A 362 0.92 16.47 -11.91
C THR A 362 -0.24 16.02 -11.02
N VAL A 363 -1.41 15.71 -11.60
CA VAL A 363 -2.58 15.27 -10.83
C VAL A 363 -2.32 13.91 -10.17
N ALA A 364 -1.67 12.97 -10.86
CA ALA A 364 -1.29 11.70 -10.28
C ALA A 364 -0.34 11.86 -9.09
N SER A 365 0.63 12.76 -9.18
CA SER A 365 1.55 13.07 -8.07
C SER A 365 0.82 13.71 -6.89
N LEU A 366 -0.04 14.69 -7.13
CA LEU A 366 -0.77 15.36 -6.07
C LEU A 366 -1.78 14.42 -5.37
N THR A 367 -2.44 13.55 -6.10
CA THR A 367 -3.33 12.54 -5.51
C THR A 367 -2.54 11.51 -4.70
N SER A 368 -1.38 11.09 -5.18
CA SER A 368 -0.48 10.20 -4.41
C SER A 368 0.04 10.87 -3.13
N MET A 369 0.42 12.15 -3.22
CA MET A 369 0.84 12.92 -2.03
C MET A 369 -0.29 13.05 -1.01
N ALA A 370 -1.52 13.32 -1.45
CA ALA A 370 -2.69 13.40 -0.57
C ALA A 370 -2.96 12.06 0.15
N TRP A 371 -2.81 10.95 -0.57
CA TRP A 371 -2.92 9.62 0.03
C TRP A 371 -1.84 9.37 1.08
N ASN A 372 -0.60 9.65 0.76
CA ASN A 372 0.53 9.45 1.69
C ASN A 372 0.46 10.41 2.90
N PHE A 373 -0.11 11.59 2.73
CA PHE A 373 -0.28 12.57 3.81
C PHE A 373 -1.11 12.00 4.96
N GLY A 374 -2.26 11.37 4.66
CA GLY A 374 -3.09 10.76 5.71
C GLY A 374 -2.33 9.68 6.49
N TRP A 375 -1.59 8.83 5.80
CA TRP A 375 -0.75 7.80 6.44
C TRP A 375 0.43 8.37 7.22
N ALA A 376 0.89 9.58 6.87
CA ALA A 376 2.01 10.22 7.57
C ALA A 376 1.61 10.92 8.88
N PHE A 377 0.34 11.27 9.08
CA PHE A 377 -0.07 12.06 10.25
C PHE A 377 -1.08 11.36 11.14
N SER A 378 -2.05 10.65 10.57
CA SER A 378 -3.14 10.04 11.33
C SER A 378 -2.71 9.00 12.36
N PRO A 379 -1.65 8.19 12.19
CA PRO A 379 -1.26 7.21 13.21
C PRO A 379 -0.85 7.84 14.55
N THR A 380 -0.17 8.98 14.55
CA THR A 380 0.17 9.72 15.79
C THR A 380 -1.10 10.13 16.53
N VAL A 381 -2.06 10.73 15.82
CA VAL A 381 -3.35 11.15 16.41
C VAL A 381 -4.11 9.94 16.94
N SER A 382 -4.14 8.85 16.17
CA SER A 382 -4.82 7.62 16.57
C SER A 382 -4.20 6.98 17.80
N GLY A 383 -2.86 6.86 17.84
CA GLY A 383 -2.16 6.29 18.98
C GLY A 383 -2.46 7.06 20.27
N TRP A 384 -2.42 8.40 20.22
CA TRP A 384 -2.79 9.24 21.35
C TRP A 384 -4.25 9.02 21.78
N LEU A 385 -5.19 8.98 20.85
CA LEU A 385 -6.60 8.70 21.14
C LEU A 385 -6.81 7.32 21.77
N GLN A 386 -6.07 6.31 21.32
CA GLN A 386 -6.16 4.95 21.85
C GLN A 386 -5.70 4.86 23.30
N VAL A 387 -4.61 5.52 23.66
CA VAL A 387 -4.11 5.58 25.04
C VAL A 387 -5.11 6.27 25.97
N GLN A 388 -5.74 7.38 25.53
CA GLN A 388 -6.63 8.17 26.37
C GLN A 388 -8.06 7.61 26.46
N TYR A 389 -8.59 7.09 25.35
CA TYR A 389 -10.01 6.78 25.19
C TYR A 389 -10.28 5.42 24.55
N GLY A 390 -9.23 4.63 24.25
CA GLY A 390 -9.36 3.35 23.55
C GLY A 390 -9.66 3.50 22.06
N PHE A 391 -10.09 2.41 21.43
CA PHE A 391 -10.31 2.34 19.97
C PHE A 391 -11.58 3.07 19.48
N GLY A 392 -12.53 3.41 20.36
CA GLY A 392 -13.80 4.04 19.95
C GLY A 392 -13.62 5.32 19.15
N PRO A 393 -12.93 6.36 19.67
CA PRO A 393 -12.73 7.62 18.95
C PRO A 393 -12.03 7.49 17.60
N PRO A 394 -10.95 6.71 17.40
CA PRO A 394 -10.38 6.45 16.08
C PRO A 394 -11.39 5.86 15.08
N PHE A 395 -12.25 4.91 15.51
CA PHE A 395 -13.29 4.35 14.64
C PHE A 395 -14.34 5.40 14.27
N ILE A 396 -14.83 6.19 15.25
CA ILE A 396 -15.80 7.27 15.00
C ILE A 396 -15.20 8.30 14.05
N GLY A 397 -13.95 8.72 14.26
CA GLY A 397 -13.24 9.63 13.38
C GLY A 397 -13.14 9.10 11.95
N THR A 398 -12.79 7.83 11.78
CA THR A 398 -12.74 7.20 10.45
C THR A 398 -14.11 7.13 9.79
N ILE A 399 -15.16 6.73 10.52
CA ILE A 399 -16.54 6.67 10.01
C ILE A 399 -16.97 8.06 9.53
N THR A 400 -16.72 9.10 10.33
CA THR A 400 -17.06 10.49 10.00
C THR A 400 -16.33 10.95 8.73
N LEU A 401 -14.99 10.76 8.68
CA LEU A 401 -14.18 11.16 7.52
C LEU A 401 -14.60 10.42 6.25
N TYR A 402 -14.90 9.12 6.33
CA TYR A 402 -15.36 8.33 5.20
C TYR A 402 -16.75 8.76 4.74
N THR A 403 -17.67 9.04 5.67
CA THR A 403 -19.03 9.52 5.33
C THR A 403 -18.96 10.87 4.61
N ILE A 404 -18.13 11.79 5.09
CA ILE A 404 -17.88 13.09 4.45
C ILE A 404 -17.25 12.88 3.07
N SER A 405 -16.26 12.01 2.95
CA SER A 405 -15.61 11.72 1.67
C SER A 405 -16.59 11.17 0.64
N VAL A 406 -17.43 10.20 1.02
CA VAL A 406 -18.48 9.64 0.15
C VAL A 406 -19.47 10.71 -0.29
N PHE A 407 -19.89 11.56 0.65
CA PHE A 407 -20.77 12.70 0.32
C PHE A 407 -20.13 13.65 -0.68
N LEU A 408 -18.82 13.96 -0.53
CA LEU A 408 -18.10 14.83 -1.47
C LEU A 408 -17.96 14.18 -2.86
N TYR A 409 -17.63 12.89 -2.95
CA TYR A 409 -17.62 12.18 -4.23
C TYR A 409 -18.98 12.23 -4.91
N TRP A 410 -20.06 12.01 -4.17
CA TRP A 410 -21.42 12.12 -4.69
C TRP A 410 -21.76 13.54 -5.12
N ALA A 411 -21.50 14.55 -4.29
CA ALA A 411 -21.82 15.94 -4.57
C ALA A 411 -21.03 16.52 -5.76
N PHE A 412 -19.75 16.15 -5.89
CA PHE A 412 -18.89 16.71 -6.94
C PHE A 412 -19.08 16.02 -8.29
N PHE A 413 -19.37 14.71 -8.30
CA PHE A 413 -19.22 13.92 -9.52
C PHE A 413 -20.47 13.11 -9.93
N TRP A 414 -21.38 12.76 -9.02
CA TRP A 414 -22.50 11.87 -9.34
C TRP A 414 -23.48 12.42 -10.37
N ARG A 415 -23.84 13.69 -10.24
CA ARG A 415 -24.87 14.34 -11.08
C ARG A 415 -24.28 15.28 -12.13
N LYS A 416 -23.00 15.56 -12.09
CA LYS A 416 -22.37 16.49 -13.03
C LYS A 416 -21.59 15.70 -14.05
N THR A 417 -22.05 15.76 -15.31
CA THR A 417 -21.20 15.47 -16.45
C THR A 417 -20.13 16.57 -16.46
N ILE A 418 -19.00 16.31 -15.81
CA ILE A 418 -17.84 17.20 -15.98
C ILE A 418 -17.37 16.89 -17.41
N GLU A 419 -17.68 17.78 -18.33
CA GLU A 419 -17.14 17.73 -19.69
C GLU A 419 -15.62 17.63 -19.59
N PRO A 420 -14.97 16.77 -20.42
CA PRO A 420 -13.53 16.82 -20.56
C PRO A 420 -13.13 18.25 -20.88
N LEU A 421 -12.07 18.75 -20.24
CA LEU A 421 -11.53 20.06 -20.61
C LEU A 421 -11.28 20.07 -22.12
N PRO A 422 -11.78 21.09 -22.85
CA PRO A 422 -11.59 21.15 -24.30
C PRO A 422 -10.09 21.07 -24.60
N LEU A 423 -9.73 20.16 -25.51
CA LEU A 423 -8.39 20.13 -26.08
C LEU A 423 -8.12 21.54 -26.61
N GLN A 424 -7.21 22.28 -25.98
CA GLN A 424 -6.72 23.49 -26.60
C GLN A 424 -6.10 23.05 -27.92
N ALA A 425 -6.71 23.46 -29.03
CA ALA A 425 -6.12 23.31 -30.36
C ALA A 425 -4.67 23.80 -30.23
N ALA A 426 -3.73 22.95 -30.62
CA ALA A 426 -2.34 23.35 -30.72
C ALA A 426 -2.34 24.66 -31.53
N ALA A 427 -1.95 25.75 -30.87
CA ALA A 427 -1.68 26.98 -31.58
C ALA A 427 -0.48 26.66 -32.48
N ASP A 428 -0.76 26.66 -33.78
CA ASP A 428 0.23 26.56 -34.86
C ASP A 428 1.35 27.58 -34.70
#